data_0e87b57dbc03c20056b2703d4a057325
#
_entry.id   0e87b57dbc03c20056b2703d4a057325
#
_cell.length_a   1.000
_cell.length_b   1.000
_cell.length_c   1.000
_cell.angle_alpha   90.00
_cell.angle_beta   90.00
_cell.angle_gamma   90.00
#
_symmetry.space_group_name_H-M   'P 1'
#
loop_
_entity.id
_entity.type
_entity.pdbx_description
1 polymer ?
#
loop_
_entity_poly.entity_id
_entity_poly.type
_entity_poly.pdbx_seq_one_letter_code
_entity_poly.pdbx_strand_id
1 'polypeptide(L)'
;MVVTGASRGIGKAIALAFAELGAKVYGSATTEKGALAITESLNGKGEGFVMNGLDNDSVDAAVALILEKNGGVPDILVNNAGITRDGLFMRMKDQDWNDVLQCNLFAAVRLSKAFVSLMMKKRNGRIINISSIVGETGNAGQCNYAAAKAGLIGFSKSLAKEVASRGITVNCICPGFVATEMTEALSEEQLKSWLASIPAKRAATVNDIAGAAVFLASDLACYITGTCLDVNGGMYCD
;
A
#
# COMPACT_ATOMS: atom_id res chain seq x y z
N MET A 1 8.27 7.64 9.20
CA MET A 1 7.62 6.54 8.46
C MET A 1 7.68 6.76 6.96
N VAL A 2 7.42 5.74 6.13
CA VAL A 2 7.40 5.83 4.67
C VAL A 2 6.05 5.34 4.13
N VAL A 3 5.48 6.07 3.16
CA VAL A 3 4.27 5.67 2.41
C VAL A 3 4.55 5.78 0.93
N THR A 4 4.41 4.68 0.18
CA THR A 4 4.57 4.73 -1.26
C THR A 4 3.26 5.12 -1.96
N GLY A 5 3.35 5.92 -3.05
CA GLY A 5 2.19 6.39 -3.79
C GLY A 5 1.29 7.34 -2.98
N ALA A 6 1.90 8.32 -2.29
CA ALA A 6 1.22 9.19 -1.34
C ALA A 6 0.65 10.50 -1.95
N SER A 7 0.69 10.66 -3.28
CA SER A 7 0.24 11.90 -3.93
C SER A 7 -1.28 12.05 -4.01
N ARG A 8 -2.03 10.95 -3.92
CA ARG A 8 -3.50 10.92 -3.99
C ARG A 8 -4.11 9.68 -3.33
N GLY A 9 -5.43 9.63 -3.25
CA GLY A 9 -6.21 8.46 -2.83
C GLY A 9 -5.81 7.92 -1.46
N ILE A 10 -5.75 6.60 -1.35
CA ILE A 10 -5.46 5.87 -0.10
C ILE A 10 -4.10 6.28 0.49
N GLY A 11 -3.05 6.35 -0.34
CA GLY A 11 -1.71 6.69 0.12
C GLY A 11 -1.62 8.09 0.72
N LYS A 12 -2.31 9.07 0.13
CA LYS A 12 -2.40 10.44 0.67
C LYS A 12 -3.14 10.45 2.00
N ALA A 13 -4.27 9.76 2.10
CA ALA A 13 -5.05 9.69 3.35
C ALA A 13 -4.24 9.05 4.48
N ILE A 14 -3.52 7.95 4.20
CA ILE A 14 -2.61 7.33 5.15
C ILE A 14 -1.53 8.32 5.59
N ALA A 15 -0.84 8.97 4.64
CA ALA A 15 0.22 9.93 4.95
C ALA A 15 -0.26 11.07 5.86
N LEU A 16 -1.44 11.63 5.58
CA LEU A 16 -2.03 12.69 6.39
C LEU A 16 -2.46 12.21 7.77
N ALA A 17 -3.12 11.05 7.87
CA ALA A 17 -3.55 10.49 9.15
C ALA A 17 -2.37 10.27 10.11
N PHE A 18 -1.26 9.76 9.61
CA PHE A 18 -0.05 9.60 10.43
C PHE A 18 0.63 10.93 10.77
N ALA A 19 0.63 11.90 9.85
CA ALA A 19 1.15 13.24 10.10
C ALA A 19 0.35 13.96 11.20
N GLU A 20 -0.98 13.80 11.23
CA GLU A 20 -1.85 14.32 12.29
C GLU A 20 -1.50 13.73 13.66
N LEU A 21 -1.12 12.47 13.71
CA LEU A 21 -0.67 11.78 14.93
C LEU A 21 0.79 12.11 15.31
N GLY A 22 1.45 13.04 14.63
CA GLY A 22 2.79 13.51 14.95
C GLY A 22 3.93 12.70 14.33
N ALA A 23 3.64 11.78 13.42
CA ALA A 23 4.69 11.04 12.71
C ALA A 23 5.39 11.94 11.67
N LYS A 24 6.71 11.82 11.54
CA LYS A 24 7.45 12.35 10.39
C LYS A 24 7.24 11.41 9.19
N VAL A 25 6.60 11.93 8.13
CA VAL A 25 6.16 11.15 6.97
C VAL A 25 7.01 11.43 5.74
N TYR A 26 7.49 10.38 5.08
CA TYR A 26 8.12 10.43 3.77
C TYR A 26 7.18 9.77 2.76
N GLY A 27 6.64 10.55 1.83
CA GLY A 27 5.67 10.09 0.84
C GLY A 27 6.25 10.02 -0.56
N SER A 28 6.06 8.92 -1.30
CA SER A 28 6.54 8.86 -2.67
C SER A 28 5.50 9.26 -3.71
N ALA A 29 5.98 9.85 -4.80
CA ALA A 29 5.25 10.06 -6.04
C ALA A 29 6.16 9.70 -7.24
N THR A 30 5.56 9.51 -8.43
CA THR A 30 6.33 9.20 -9.64
C THR A 30 6.90 10.44 -10.34
N THR A 31 6.56 11.64 -9.90
CA THR A 31 6.98 12.92 -10.49
C THR A 31 7.40 13.92 -9.42
N GLU A 32 8.28 14.84 -9.75
CA GLU A 32 8.68 15.96 -8.89
C GLU A 32 7.48 16.81 -8.43
N LYS A 33 6.55 17.10 -9.35
CA LYS A 33 5.32 17.82 -9.03
C LYS A 33 4.51 17.09 -7.95
N GLY A 34 4.40 15.76 -8.06
CA GLY A 34 3.71 14.94 -7.06
C GLY A 34 4.44 14.94 -5.71
N ALA A 35 5.77 14.88 -5.72
CA ALA A 35 6.59 14.95 -4.50
C ALA A 35 6.44 16.31 -3.80
N LEU A 36 6.46 17.41 -4.53
CA LEU A 36 6.21 18.75 -3.99
C LEU A 36 4.83 18.87 -3.37
N ALA A 37 3.78 18.39 -4.07
CA ALA A 37 2.41 18.41 -3.55
C ALA A 37 2.25 17.60 -2.25
N ILE A 38 2.98 16.48 -2.10
CA ILE A 38 3.03 15.73 -0.83
C ILE A 38 3.67 16.59 0.26
N THR A 39 4.82 17.21 0.00
CA THR A 39 5.52 18.08 0.96
C THR A 39 4.61 19.21 1.45
N GLU A 40 3.93 19.89 0.53
CA GLU A 40 2.97 20.94 0.86
C GLU A 40 1.83 20.41 1.73
N SER A 41 1.24 19.27 1.36
CA SER A 41 0.12 18.68 2.11
C SER A 41 0.49 18.23 3.53
N LEU A 42 1.74 17.82 3.75
CA LEU A 42 2.26 17.41 5.06
C LEU A 42 2.58 18.58 5.98
N ASN A 43 2.59 19.82 5.47
CA ASN A 43 2.73 21.06 6.25
C ASN A 43 3.82 20.99 7.34
N GLY A 44 5.04 20.69 6.93
CA GLY A 44 6.21 20.60 7.82
C GLY A 44 6.35 19.28 8.62
N LYS A 45 5.38 18.36 8.53
CA LYS A 45 5.43 17.05 9.22
C LYS A 45 6.09 15.96 8.37
N GLY A 46 6.75 16.32 7.29
CA GLY A 46 7.42 15.39 6.40
C GLY A 46 7.68 15.98 5.02
N GLU A 47 8.03 15.13 4.08
CA GLU A 47 8.35 15.54 2.71
C GLU A 47 8.02 14.45 1.69
N GLY A 48 7.78 14.88 0.46
CA GLY A 48 7.64 14.02 -0.68
C GLY A 48 8.99 13.73 -1.35
N PHE A 49 9.09 12.59 -2.02
CA PHE A 49 10.23 12.21 -2.83
C PHE A 49 9.78 11.47 -4.10
N VAL A 50 10.64 11.47 -5.12
CA VAL A 50 10.36 10.76 -6.36
C VAL A 50 10.76 9.29 -6.23
N MET A 51 9.86 8.39 -6.62
CA MET A 51 10.12 6.96 -6.75
C MET A 51 9.19 6.36 -7.80
N ASN A 52 9.77 5.69 -8.78
CA ASN A 52 9.06 4.91 -9.79
C ASN A 52 9.18 3.41 -9.45
N GLY A 53 8.08 2.77 -9.08
CA GLY A 53 8.05 1.33 -8.75
C GLY A 53 8.35 0.39 -9.93
N LEU A 54 8.32 0.89 -11.17
CA LEU A 54 8.71 0.14 -12.36
C LEU A 54 10.23 0.10 -12.58
N ASP A 55 10.98 0.96 -11.88
CA ASP A 55 12.42 1.12 -12.01
C ASP A 55 13.13 0.77 -10.70
N ASN A 56 13.92 -0.29 -10.74
CA ASN A 56 14.65 -0.77 -9.58
C ASN A 56 15.68 0.24 -9.06
N ASP A 57 16.34 0.97 -9.96
CA ASP A 57 17.35 1.97 -9.57
C ASP A 57 16.68 3.15 -8.88
N SER A 58 15.48 3.54 -9.34
CA SER A 58 14.66 4.55 -8.68
C SER A 58 14.24 4.11 -7.27
N VAL A 59 13.91 2.84 -7.07
CA VAL A 59 13.56 2.29 -5.75
C VAL A 59 14.79 2.30 -4.83
N ASP A 60 15.96 1.91 -5.32
CA ASP A 60 17.20 1.90 -4.51
C ASP A 60 17.66 3.32 -4.14
N ALA A 61 17.57 4.27 -5.07
CA ALA A 61 17.84 5.67 -4.79
C ALA A 61 16.89 6.24 -3.72
N ALA A 62 15.61 5.87 -3.76
CA ALA A 62 14.63 6.22 -2.74
C ALA A 62 14.99 5.64 -1.36
N VAL A 63 15.43 4.38 -1.30
CA VAL A 63 15.91 3.76 -0.04
C VAL A 63 17.07 4.54 0.54
N ALA A 64 18.08 4.86 -0.26
CA ALA A 64 19.24 5.63 0.19
C ALA A 64 18.85 7.00 0.75
N LEU A 65 18.00 7.73 0.00
CA LEU A 65 17.47 9.02 0.41
C LEU A 65 16.72 8.95 1.76
N ILE A 66 15.85 7.93 1.92
CA ILE A 66 15.07 7.76 3.15
C ILE A 66 15.99 7.48 4.34
N LEU A 67 16.96 6.61 4.20
CA LEU A 67 17.90 6.27 5.27
C LEU A 67 18.72 7.49 5.70
N GLU A 68 19.16 8.31 4.76
CA GLU A 68 19.88 9.56 5.03
C GLU A 68 18.98 10.57 5.76
N LYS A 69 17.84 10.90 5.20
CA LYS A 69 16.92 11.95 5.71
C LYS A 69 16.24 11.58 7.02
N ASN A 70 16.00 10.29 7.25
CA ASN A 70 15.42 9.79 8.50
C ASN A 70 16.46 9.59 9.60
N GLY A 71 17.75 9.68 9.29
CA GLY A 71 18.83 9.35 10.23
C GLY A 71 18.84 7.87 10.61
N GLY A 72 18.38 6.99 9.72
CA GLY A 72 18.28 5.56 9.92
C GLY A 72 16.99 4.95 9.34
N VAL A 73 16.70 3.70 9.74
CA VAL A 73 15.55 2.97 9.26
C VAL A 73 14.23 3.58 9.75
N PRO A 74 13.21 3.72 8.90
CA PRO A 74 11.88 4.14 9.33
C PRO A 74 11.22 3.08 10.23
N ASP A 75 10.41 3.51 11.20
CA ASP A 75 9.67 2.59 12.07
C ASP A 75 8.52 1.90 11.33
N ILE A 76 7.93 2.59 10.36
CA ILE A 76 6.75 2.12 9.63
C ILE A 76 7.00 2.25 8.13
N LEU A 77 6.76 1.15 7.39
CA LEU A 77 6.72 1.11 5.94
C LEU A 77 5.30 0.76 5.48
N VAL A 78 4.68 1.62 4.69
CA VAL A 78 3.41 1.35 4.02
C VAL A 78 3.65 1.22 2.51
N ASN A 79 3.58 0.02 2.00
CA ASN A 79 3.64 -0.29 0.58
C ASN A 79 2.23 -0.15 -0.01
N ASN A 80 1.92 1.04 -0.54
CA ASN A 80 0.63 1.37 -1.13
C ASN A 80 0.70 1.61 -2.64
N ALA A 81 1.84 2.03 -3.20
CA ALA A 81 1.98 2.26 -4.63
C ALA A 81 1.53 1.04 -5.45
N GLY A 82 0.75 1.29 -6.48
CA GLY A 82 0.26 0.25 -7.37
C GLY A 82 -0.39 0.81 -8.62
N ILE A 83 -0.45 -0.02 -9.64
CA ILE A 83 -1.08 0.26 -10.93
C ILE A 83 -1.98 -0.90 -11.33
N THR A 84 -2.94 -0.62 -12.22
CA THR A 84 -3.71 -1.62 -12.94
C THR A 84 -3.41 -1.54 -14.43
N ARG A 85 -3.51 -2.69 -15.11
CA ARG A 85 -3.49 -2.84 -16.57
C ARG A 85 -4.53 -3.89 -16.92
N ASP A 86 -5.79 -3.46 -16.86
CA ASP A 86 -6.95 -4.35 -16.97
C ASP A 86 -7.17 -4.76 -18.43
N GLY A 87 -7.55 -6.01 -18.63
CA GLY A 87 -7.84 -6.58 -19.94
C GLY A 87 -8.13 -8.07 -19.85
N LEU A 88 -8.83 -8.62 -20.83
CA LEU A 88 -9.04 -10.07 -20.90
C LEU A 88 -7.71 -10.78 -21.04
N PHE A 89 -7.49 -11.85 -20.26
CA PHE A 89 -6.23 -12.58 -20.19
C PHE A 89 -5.65 -12.93 -21.57
N MET A 90 -6.50 -13.43 -22.47
CA MET A 90 -6.09 -13.82 -23.84
C MET A 90 -5.58 -12.64 -24.70
N ARG A 91 -5.83 -11.40 -24.31
CA ARG A 91 -5.40 -10.17 -25.01
C ARG A 91 -4.40 -9.34 -24.20
N MET A 92 -4.08 -9.77 -22.98
CA MET A 92 -3.16 -9.07 -22.10
C MET A 92 -1.74 -9.19 -22.65
N LYS A 93 -1.04 -8.06 -22.76
CA LYS A 93 0.34 -8.03 -23.24
C LYS A 93 1.30 -8.43 -22.11
N ASP A 94 2.40 -9.07 -22.46
CA ASP A 94 3.45 -9.41 -21.49
C ASP A 94 3.97 -8.18 -20.74
N GLN A 95 4.03 -7.02 -21.40
CA GLN A 95 4.44 -5.77 -20.76
C GLN A 95 3.44 -5.33 -19.67
N ASP A 96 2.12 -5.45 -19.92
CA ASP A 96 1.08 -5.11 -18.94
C ASP A 96 1.17 -6.02 -17.71
N TRP A 97 1.49 -7.29 -17.94
CA TRP A 97 1.72 -8.26 -16.89
C TRP A 97 2.95 -7.90 -16.06
N ASN A 98 4.09 -7.69 -16.72
CA ASN A 98 5.35 -7.35 -16.07
C ASN A 98 5.27 -6.02 -15.29
N ASP A 99 4.66 -4.98 -15.86
CA ASP A 99 4.49 -3.69 -15.19
C ASP A 99 3.71 -3.84 -13.88
N VAL A 100 2.60 -4.60 -13.91
CA VAL A 100 1.77 -4.79 -12.72
C VAL A 100 2.51 -5.58 -11.65
N LEU A 101 3.19 -6.67 -11.99
CA LEU A 101 4.00 -7.43 -11.02
C LEU A 101 5.15 -6.59 -10.46
N GLN A 102 5.85 -5.85 -11.33
CA GLN A 102 6.98 -5.01 -10.93
C GLN A 102 6.55 -3.92 -9.93
N CYS A 103 5.49 -3.19 -10.25
CA CYS A 103 5.03 -2.09 -9.41
C CYS A 103 4.35 -2.56 -8.13
N ASN A 104 3.43 -3.55 -8.23
CA ASN A 104 2.54 -3.90 -7.12
C ASN A 104 3.14 -4.94 -6.17
N LEU A 105 4.12 -5.72 -6.61
CA LEU A 105 4.74 -6.78 -5.82
C LEU A 105 6.24 -6.55 -5.64
N PHE A 106 7.01 -6.53 -6.71
CA PHE A 106 8.47 -6.53 -6.59
C PHE A 106 9.02 -5.25 -5.97
N ALA A 107 8.44 -4.08 -6.24
CA ALA A 107 8.83 -2.84 -5.58
C ALA A 107 8.61 -2.90 -4.06
N ALA A 108 7.47 -3.45 -3.60
CA ALA A 108 7.18 -3.64 -2.18
C ALA A 108 8.15 -4.65 -1.51
N VAL A 109 8.47 -5.75 -2.20
CA VAL A 109 9.47 -6.74 -1.75
C VAL A 109 10.84 -6.08 -1.62
N ARG A 110 11.27 -5.28 -2.60
CA ARG A 110 12.57 -4.59 -2.62
C ARG A 110 12.71 -3.60 -1.47
N LEU A 111 11.69 -2.76 -1.26
CA LEU A 111 11.64 -1.83 -0.12
C LEU A 111 11.67 -2.56 1.23
N SER A 112 10.84 -3.59 1.36
CA SER A 112 10.79 -4.40 2.60
C SER A 112 12.14 -5.05 2.88
N LYS A 113 12.80 -5.61 1.87
CA LYS A 113 14.14 -6.22 1.99
C LYS A 113 15.20 -5.19 2.44
N ALA A 114 15.14 -3.97 1.90
CA ALA A 114 16.09 -2.91 2.25
C ALA A 114 15.97 -2.48 3.72
N PHE A 115 14.75 -2.42 4.26
CA PHE A 115 14.52 -1.92 5.62
C PHE A 115 14.49 -3.02 6.69
N VAL A 116 14.04 -4.23 6.36
CA VAL A 116 13.78 -5.28 7.35
C VAL A 116 15.02 -5.66 8.17
N SER A 117 16.19 -5.75 7.56
CA SER A 117 17.44 -6.08 8.29
C SER A 117 17.80 -5.03 9.35
N LEU A 118 17.54 -3.77 9.07
CA LEU A 118 17.76 -2.65 9.98
C LEU A 118 16.67 -2.60 11.07
N MET A 119 15.42 -2.85 10.72
CA MET A 119 14.31 -3.00 11.68
C MET A 119 14.60 -4.15 12.65
N MET A 120 15.11 -5.30 12.15
CA MET A 120 15.50 -6.44 12.99
C MET A 120 16.60 -6.08 13.99
N LYS A 121 17.60 -5.28 13.61
CA LYS A 121 18.65 -4.79 14.51
C LYS A 121 18.06 -3.87 15.59
N LYS A 122 17.13 -2.99 15.20
CA LYS A 122 16.42 -2.08 16.11
C LYS A 122 15.38 -2.79 16.99
N ARG A 123 14.97 -4.02 16.62
CA ARG A 123 13.90 -4.79 17.24
C ARG A 123 12.55 -4.04 17.29
N ASN A 124 12.29 -3.27 16.26
CA ASN A 124 11.06 -2.50 16.10
C ASN A 124 10.79 -2.24 14.63
N GLY A 125 9.58 -2.48 14.18
CA GLY A 125 9.16 -2.20 12.81
C GLY A 125 7.70 -2.59 12.54
N ARG A 126 7.08 -1.87 11.63
CA ARG A 126 5.74 -2.15 11.11
C ARG A 126 5.79 -2.09 9.59
N ILE A 127 5.45 -3.19 8.94
CA ILE A 127 5.32 -3.26 7.47
C ILE A 127 3.84 -3.50 7.16
N ILE A 128 3.23 -2.59 6.44
CA ILE A 128 1.82 -2.64 6.03
C ILE A 128 1.76 -2.64 4.52
N ASN A 129 1.23 -3.69 3.94
CA ASN A 129 1.09 -3.85 2.51
C ASN A 129 -0.38 -3.63 2.10
N ILE A 130 -0.64 -2.66 1.23
CA ILE A 130 -1.98 -2.45 0.70
C ILE A 130 -2.21 -3.42 -0.45
N SER A 131 -2.91 -4.52 -0.12
CA SER A 131 -3.34 -5.52 -1.08
C SER A 131 -4.69 -5.11 -1.71
N SER A 132 -5.60 -6.02 -1.88
CA SER A 132 -6.95 -5.82 -2.43
C SER A 132 -7.78 -7.07 -2.18
N ILE A 133 -9.09 -6.90 -2.06
CA ILE A 133 -10.05 -8.00 -2.18
C ILE A 133 -9.82 -8.84 -3.45
N VAL A 134 -9.38 -8.21 -4.55
CA VAL A 134 -9.09 -8.89 -5.82
C VAL A 134 -7.93 -9.89 -5.68
N GLY A 135 -7.02 -9.68 -4.75
CA GLY A 135 -5.96 -10.64 -4.43
C GLY A 135 -6.46 -11.90 -3.73
N GLU A 136 -7.65 -11.85 -3.14
CA GLU A 136 -8.29 -12.98 -2.43
C GLU A 136 -9.33 -13.67 -3.30
N THR A 137 -10.19 -12.90 -3.97
CA THR A 137 -11.32 -13.43 -4.74
C THR A 137 -11.04 -13.60 -6.23
N GLY A 138 -10.02 -12.92 -6.76
CA GLY A 138 -9.86 -12.73 -8.20
C GLY A 138 -10.89 -11.73 -8.75
N ASN A 139 -10.67 -11.26 -9.98
CA ASN A 139 -11.63 -10.49 -10.74
C ASN A 139 -11.38 -10.67 -12.25
N ALA A 140 -12.45 -10.83 -13.03
CA ALA A 140 -12.34 -10.96 -14.48
C ALA A 140 -11.68 -9.70 -15.08
N GLY A 141 -10.72 -9.91 -15.99
CA GLY A 141 -9.95 -8.81 -16.59
C GLY A 141 -8.79 -8.29 -15.76
N GLN A 142 -8.53 -8.86 -14.57
CA GLN A 142 -7.47 -8.42 -13.66
C GLN A 142 -6.52 -9.57 -13.24
N CYS A 143 -6.27 -10.53 -14.13
CA CYS A 143 -5.41 -11.69 -13.78
C CYS A 143 -4.02 -11.28 -13.28
N ASN A 144 -3.38 -10.29 -13.92
CA ASN A 144 -2.08 -9.75 -13.51
C ASN A 144 -2.16 -9.05 -12.13
N TYR A 145 -3.19 -8.23 -11.93
CA TYR A 145 -3.39 -7.49 -10.67
C TYR A 145 -3.72 -8.45 -9.52
N ALA A 146 -4.63 -9.41 -9.75
CA ALA A 146 -4.96 -10.46 -8.78
C ALA A 146 -3.72 -11.26 -8.38
N ALA A 147 -2.91 -11.70 -9.35
CA ALA A 147 -1.68 -12.42 -9.09
C ALA A 147 -0.68 -11.59 -8.25
N ALA A 148 -0.50 -10.30 -8.58
CA ALA A 148 0.40 -9.41 -7.82
C ALA A 148 -0.08 -9.21 -6.38
N LYS A 149 -1.40 -8.98 -6.17
CA LYS A 149 -1.97 -8.75 -4.85
C LYS A 149 -2.05 -10.02 -4.00
N ALA A 150 -2.34 -11.17 -4.60
CA ALA A 150 -2.23 -12.47 -3.95
C ALA A 150 -0.76 -12.80 -3.58
N GLY A 151 0.19 -12.52 -4.48
CA GLY A 151 1.61 -12.66 -4.20
C GLY A 151 2.08 -11.80 -3.03
N LEU A 152 1.56 -10.57 -2.92
CA LEU A 152 1.85 -9.65 -1.81
C LEU A 152 1.33 -10.20 -0.47
N ILE A 153 0.15 -10.84 -0.46
CA ILE A 153 -0.41 -11.53 0.71
C ILE A 153 0.50 -12.69 1.13
N GLY A 154 0.87 -13.57 0.20
CA GLY A 154 1.77 -14.71 0.46
C GLY A 154 3.13 -14.27 0.97
N PHE A 155 3.73 -13.23 0.35
CA PHE A 155 4.96 -12.60 0.81
C PHE A 155 4.84 -12.08 2.25
N SER A 156 3.77 -11.36 2.56
CA SER A 156 3.55 -10.78 3.89
C SER A 156 3.44 -11.84 4.97
N LYS A 157 2.68 -12.92 4.72
CA LYS A 157 2.53 -14.05 5.64
C LYS A 157 3.87 -14.77 5.91
N SER A 158 4.70 -14.92 4.88
CA SER A 158 6.01 -15.56 5.02
C SER A 158 6.99 -14.67 5.80
N LEU A 159 7.10 -13.39 5.41
CA LEU A 159 8.00 -12.45 6.07
C LEU A 159 7.59 -12.25 7.54
N ALA A 160 6.29 -12.21 7.85
CA ALA A 160 5.80 -12.10 9.22
C ALA A 160 6.37 -13.19 10.13
N LYS A 161 6.37 -14.45 9.65
CA LYS A 161 6.92 -15.59 10.41
C LYS A 161 8.42 -15.48 10.64
N GLU A 162 9.17 -14.92 9.70
CA GLU A 162 10.62 -14.77 9.80
C GLU A 162 11.02 -13.69 10.83
N VAL A 163 10.24 -12.60 10.94
CA VAL A 163 10.66 -11.41 11.68
C VAL A 163 9.92 -11.16 13.00
N ALA A 164 8.86 -11.93 13.29
CA ALA A 164 8.03 -11.74 14.48
C ALA A 164 8.84 -11.76 15.77
N SER A 165 9.82 -12.67 15.90
CA SER A 165 10.71 -12.77 17.08
C SER A 165 11.61 -11.53 17.29
N ARG A 166 11.63 -10.64 16.32
CA ARG A 166 12.38 -9.37 16.35
C ARG A 166 11.50 -8.15 16.63
N GLY A 167 10.25 -8.35 17.05
CA GLY A 167 9.33 -7.23 17.34
C GLY A 167 8.83 -6.50 16.12
N ILE A 168 8.86 -7.14 14.95
CA ILE A 168 8.37 -6.58 13.69
C ILE A 168 7.06 -7.26 13.32
N THR A 169 6.06 -6.47 12.94
CA THR A 169 4.82 -6.98 12.37
C THR A 169 4.76 -6.69 10.87
N VAL A 170 4.20 -7.65 10.13
CA VAL A 170 3.99 -7.53 8.68
C VAL A 170 2.56 -7.95 8.38
N ASN A 171 1.73 -7.01 7.92
CA ASN A 171 0.31 -7.25 7.68
C ASN A 171 -0.12 -6.71 6.31
N CYS A 172 -1.21 -7.27 5.79
CA CYS A 172 -1.90 -6.73 4.64
C CYS A 172 -3.19 -6.01 5.07
N ILE A 173 -3.54 -4.97 4.33
CA ILE A 173 -4.91 -4.44 4.29
C ILE A 173 -5.47 -4.82 2.92
N CYS A 174 -6.68 -5.37 2.89
CA CYS A 174 -7.38 -5.79 1.68
C CYS A 174 -8.61 -4.89 1.47
N PRO A 175 -8.44 -3.71 0.82
CA PRO A 175 -9.57 -2.83 0.53
C PRO A 175 -10.54 -3.50 -0.45
N GLY A 176 -11.84 -3.26 -0.26
CA GLY A 176 -12.87 -3.48 -1.26
C GLY A 176 -12.97 -2.31 -2.25
N PHE A 177 -14.20 -1.91 -2.55
CA PHE A 177 -14.46 -0.75 -3.40
C PHE A 177 -14.29 0.56 -2.61
N VAL A 178 -13.28 1.35 -2.96
CA VAL A 178 -12.93 2.61 -2.30
C VAL A 178 -13.24 3.78 -3.22
N ALA A 179 -14.02 4.75 -2.75
CA ALA A 179 -14.27 5.99 -3.48
C ALA A 179 -12.98 6.81 -3.58
N THR A 180 -12.48 6.96 -4.78
CA THR A 180 -11.29 7.74 -5.12
C THR A 180 -11.54 8.49 -6.42
N GLU A 181 -10.67 9.42 -6.81
CA GLU A 181 -10.73 10.09 -8.11
C GLU A 181 -10.85 9.09 -9.29
N MET A 182 -10.32 7.87 -9.13
CA MET A 182 -10.45 6.82 -10.17
C MET A 182 -11.88 6.28 -10.29
N THR A 183 -12.68 6.34 -9.24
CA THR A 183 -14.07 5.86 -9.23
C THR A 183 -15.08 6.95 -9.61
N GLU A 184 -14.68 8.22 -9.62
CA GLU A 184 -15.51 9.34 -10.09
C GLU A 184 -15.82 9.27 -11.60
N ALA A 185 -15.00 8.52 -12.35
CA ALA A 185 -15.20 8.30 -13.79
C ALA A 185 -16.25 7.22 -14.12
N LEU A 186 -16.82 6.54 -13.12
CA LEU A 186 -17.84 5.50 -13.32
C LEU A 186 -19.21 6.11 -13.65
N SER A 187 -19.96 5.45 -14.52
CA SER A 187 -21.36 5.83 -14.76
C SER A 187 -22.21 5.54 -13.52
N GLU A 188 -23.35 6.25 -13.41
CA GLU A 188 -24.32 6.01 -12.31
C GLU A 188 -24.79 4.55 -12.24
N GLU A 189 -24.95 3.89 -13.37
CA GLU A 189 -25.36 2.48 -13.43
C GLU A 189 -24.26 1.56 -12.89
N GLN A 190 -23.01 1.82 -13.28
CA GLN A 190 -21.85 1.08 -12.77
C GLN A 190 -21.71 1.28 -11.25
N LEU A 191 -21.84 2.51 -10.78
CA LEU A 191 -21.78 2.82 -9.35
C LEU A 191 -22.91 2.10 -8.59
N LYS A 192 -24.15 2.13 -9.07
CA LYS A 192 -25.28 1.41 -8.47
C LYS A 192 -25.03 -0.10 -8.42
N SER A 193 -24.48 -0.68 -9.48
CA SER A 193 -24.14 -2.11 -9.54
C SER A 193 -23.09 -2.47 -8.47
N TRP A 194 -22.02 -1.67 -8.35
CA TRP A 194 -21.00 -1.87 -7.33
C TRP A 194 -21.57 -1.75 -5.91
N LEU A 195 -22.35 -0.69 -5.63
CA LEU A 195 -22.97 -0.48 -4.31
C LEU A 195 -23.96 -1.60 -3.95
N ALA A 196 -24.65 -2.18 -4.94
CA ALA A 196 -25.54 -3.31 -4.71
C ALA A 196 -24.80 -4.56 -4.20
N SER A 197 -23.55 -4.77 -4.65
CA SER A 197 -22.72 -5.91 -4.25
C SER A 197 -22.05 -5.73 -2.87
N ILE A 198 -22.03 -4.50 -2.32
CA ILE A 198 -21.43 -4.22 -1.01
C ILE A 198 -22.50 -4.39 0.08
N PRO A 199 -22.38 -5.33 1.02
CA PRO A 199 -23.33 -5.48 2.14
C PRO A 199 -23.53 -4.21 2.96
N ALA A 200 -22.45 -3.45 3.22
CA ALA A 200 -22.50 -2.15 3.92
C ALA A 200 -23.20 -1.02 3.15
N LYS A 201 -23.62 -1.26 1.88
CA LYS A 201 -24.38 -0.33 1.01
C LYS A 201 -23.71 1.03 0.78
N ARG A 202 -22.43 1.12 0.98
CA ARG A 202 -21.60 2.29 0.65
C ARG A 202 -20.22 1.86 0.16
N ALA A 203 -19.59 2.69 -0.64
CA ALA A 203 -18.16 2.59 -0.90
C ALA A 203 -17.38 2.91 0.39
N ALA A 204 -16.21 2.32 0.54
CA ALA A 204 -15.26 2.79 1.55
C ALA A 204 -14.75 4.19 1.16
N THR A 205 -14.49 5.01 2.15
CA THR A 205 -13.69 6.22 2.00
C THR A 205 -12.20 5.89 2.13
N VAL A 206 -11.34 6.76 1.64
CA VAL A 206 -9.89 6.62 1.85
C VAL A 206 -9.52 6.63 3.34
N ASN A 207 -10.34 7.28 4.18
CA ASN A 207 -10.13 7.32 5.63
C ASN A 207 -10.49 6.00 6.32
N ASP A 208 -11.43 5.20 5.78
CA ASP A 208 -11.69 3.84 6.29
C ASP A 208 -10.41 2.98 6.20
N ILE A 209 -9.65 3.14 5.11
CA ILE A 209 -8.38 2.42 4.91
C ILE A 209 -7.25 3.02 5.75
N ALA A 210 -7.19 4.36 5.85
CA ALA A 210 -6.18 5.03 6.67
C ALA A 210 -6.32 4.67 8.16
N GLY A 211 -7.54 4.58 8.68
CA GLY A 211 -7.81 4.13 10.04
C GLY A 211 -7.28 2.72 10.33
N ALA A 212 -7.48 1.79 9.39
CA ALA A 212 -6.94 0.44 9.48
C ALA A 212 -5.39 0.43 9.49
N ALA A 213 -4.76 1.28 8.66
CA ALA A 213 -3.30 1.41 8.64
C ALA A 213 -2.76 1.98 9.95
N VAL A 214 -3.40 2.99 10.52
CA VAL A 214 -3.06 3.56 11.83
C VAL A 214 -3.18 2.50 12.93
N PHE A 215 -4.27 1.74 12.94
CA PHE A 215 -4.45 0.64 13.90
C PHE A 215 -3.33 -0.39 13.81
N LEU A 216 -3.04 -0.92 12.62
CA LEU A 216 -2.00 -1.94 12.42
C LEU A 216 -0.59 -1.42 12.74
N ALA A 217 -0.35 -0.12 12.69
CA ALA A 217 0.93 0.48 13.06
C ALA A 217 1.06 0.75 14.57
N SER A 218 -0.04 0.78 15.29
CA SER A 218 -0.08 1.12 16.71
C SER A 218 0.37 -0.05 17.62
N ASP A 219 0.60 0.25 18.89
CA ASP A 219 0.92 -0.75 19.91
C ASP A 219 -0.28 -1.67 20.21
N LEU A 220 -1.51 -1.25 19.90
CA LEU A 220 -2.72 -2.08 20.02
C LEU A 220 -2.67 -3.30 19.10
N ALA A 221 -1.92 -3.22 17.98
CA ALA A 221 -1.73 -4.30 17.02
C ALA A 221 -0.37 -5.01 17.16
N CYS A 222 0.36 -4.82 18.25
CA CYS A 222 1.72 -5.36 18.41
C CYS A 222 1.80 -6.91 18.37
N TYR A 223 0.68 -7.60 18.59
CA TYR A 223 0.56 -9.06 18.52
C TYR A 223 -0.13 -9.55 17.24
N ILE A 224 -0.47 -8.62 16.31
CA ILE A 224 -1.09 -8.92 15.03
C ILE A 224 -0.01 -8.92 13.95
N THR A 225 0.29 -10.09 13.39
CA THR A 225 1.24 -10.23 12.29
C THR A 225 0.85 -11.37 11.35
N GLY A 226 1.06 -11.18 10.05
CA GLY A 226 0.68 -12.12 9.01
C GLY A 226 -0.80 -12.11 8.64
N THR A 227 -1.59 -11.15 9.15
CA THR A 227 -3.02 -11.05 8.83
C THR A 227 -3.27 -10.35 7.49
N CYS A 228 -4.40 -10.71 6.87
CA CYS A 228 -5.08 -9.88 5.88
C CYS A 228 -6.26 -9.22 6.60
N LEU A 229 -6.19 -7.91 6.78
CA LEU A 229 -7.28 -7.15 7.37
C LEU A 229 -8.21 -6.66 6.26
N ASP A 230 -9.37 -7.27 6.18
CA ASP A 230 -10.41 -6.92 5.24
C ASP A 230 -11.09 -5.61 5.60
N VAL A 231 -11.01 -4.63 4.67
CA VAL A 231 -11.68 -3.33 4.78
C VAL A 231 -12.54 -3.15 3.53
N ASN A 232 -13.57 -3.98 3.41
CA ASN A 232 -14.31 -4.18 2.15
C ASN A 232 -15.84 -4.05 2.30
N GLY A 233 -16.35 -3.69 3.48
CA GLY A 233 -17.79 -3.53 3.72
C GLY A 233 -18.59 -4.83 3.64
N GLY A 234 -17.93 -5.98 3.81
CA GLY A 234 -18.53 -7.31 3.76
C GLY A 234 -18.60 -7.91 2.36
N MET A 235 -17.92 -7.32 1.36
CA MET A 235 -17.86 -7.89 0.00
C MET A 235 -17.21 -9.27 -0.01
N TYR A 236 -16.30 -9.51 0.91
CA TYR A 236 -15.66 -10.78 1.16
C TYR A 236 -15.49 -10.98 2.67
N CYS A 237 -15.76 -12.18 3.15
CA CYS A 237 -15.54 -12.58 4.52
C CYS A 237 -14.82 -13.94 4.49
N ASP A 238 -13.63 -14.03 5.11
CA ASP A 238 -12.83 -15.24 5.22
C ASP A 238 -13.38 -16.14 6.35
#